data_b4424a9d3557aa25bf236991f44e1e27
#
_entry.id   b4424a9d3557aa25bf236991f44e1e27
#
_cell.length_a   1.000
_cell.length_b   1.000
_cell.length_c   1.000
_cell.angle_alpha   90.00
_cell.angle_beta   90.00
_cell.angle_gamma   90.00
#
_symmetry.space_group_name_H-M   'P 1'
#
loop_
_entity.id
_entity.type
_entity.pdbx_description
1 polymer ?
#
loop_
_entity_poly.entity_id
_entity_poly.type
_entity_poly.pdbx_seq_one_letter_code
_entity_poly.pdbx_strand_id
1 'polypeptide(L)'
;YTRRNKMKVLQKTSKFLSDYTSIVVIAIAVITFFVPGIMSWVNYKLFVDFAANKFTTQSIIIGIIMFSMGLTLTAQDFKILAKRPFDICVGAIAQYLIMPFLALGITKVLGLSDAIGLGLILVGCCPGGVSSNIMSYLCGGDVAFSVGMTTVSTILSPFMTPLLVSFLASGTHISIKALPMFVSIVETVILPVALGFLLNYLFGKKKTFVELQKIMPGIAVLGLACVVGGVVSSQGSKFFESGVVIFVAVLLHNGLGYL
;
A
#
# COMPACT_ATOMS: atom_id res chain seq x y z
N TYR A 1 4.51 -10.75 -36.12
CA TYR A 1 4.99 -9.34 -36.13
C TYR A 1 4.07 -8.44 -35.26
N THR A 2 2.78 -8.56 -35.40
CA THR A 2 1.76 -7.74 -34.71
C THR A 2 1.75 -7.92 -33.19
N ARG A 3 1.96 -9.14 -32.68
CA ARG A 3 1.94 -9.45 -31.23
C ARG A 3 3.14 -8.83 -30.49
N ARG A 4 4.31 -8.85 -31.09
CA ARG A 4 5.55 -8.29 -30.53
C ARG A 4 5.52 -6.77 -30.47
N ASN A 5 4.91 -6.12 -31.47
CA ASN A 5 4.72 -4.66 -31.47
C ASN A 5 3.71 -4.22 -30.40
N LYS A 6 2.59 -4.96 -30.22
CA LYS A 6 1.62 -4.67 -29.15
C LYS A 6 2.26 -4.76 -27.76
N MET A 7 3.09 -5.79 -27.52
CA MET A 7 3.80 -5.94 -26.23
C MET A 7 4.76 -4.77 -25.97
N LYS A 8 5.52 -4.32 -26.96
CA LYS A 8 6.42 -3.16 -26.82
C LYS A 8 5.66 -1.85 -26.49
N VAL A 9 4.51 -1.64 -27.11
CA VAL A 9 3.65 -0.49 -26.81
C VAL A 9 3.15 -0.55 -25.37
N LEU A 10 2.63 -1.71 -24.93
CA LEU A 10 2.16 -1.90 -23.55
C LEU A 10 3.27 -1.67 -22.53
N GLN A 11 4.48 -2.17 -22.79
CA GLN A 11 5.63 -1.94 -21.90
C GLN A 11 6.05 -0.47 -21.85
N LYS A 12 6.03 0.24 -22.98
CA LYS A 12 6.32 1.69 -23.04
C LYS A 12 5.27 2.48 -22.27
N THR A 13 3.99 2.14 -22.44
CA THR A 13 2.89 2.78 -21.69
C THR A 13 2.98 2.49 -20.20
N SER A 14 3.28 1.24 -19.81
CA SER A 14 3.49 0.85 -18.41
C SER A 14 4.63 1.63 -17.77
N LYS A 15 5.76 1.75 -18.47
CA LYS A 15 6.90 2.54 -18.00
C LYS A 15 6.51 4.02 -17.83
N PHE A 16 5.84 4.60 -18.81
CA PHE A 16 5.37 5.99 -18.72
C PHE A 16 4.45 6.21 -17.52
N LEU A 17 3.47 5.31 -17.31
CA LEU A 17 2.58 5.38 -16.15
C LEU A 17 3.35 5.28 -14.83
N SER A 18 4.36 4.40 -14.77
CA SER A 18 5.20 4.22 -13.59
C SER A 18 6.09 5.44 -13.32
N ASP A 19 6.67 6.04 -14.36
CA ASP A 19 7.52 7.22 -14.24
C ASP A 19 6.71 8.46 -13.80
N TYR A 20 5.44 8.54 -14.18
CA TYR A 20 4.53 9.66 -13.89
C TYR A 20 3.39 9.29 -12.91
N THR A 21 3.62 8.30 -12.01
CA THR A 21 2.61 7.78 -11.07
C THR A 21 1.90 8.90 -10.31
N SER A 22 2.65 9.84 -9.73
CA SER A 22 2.08 10.93 -8.93
C SER A 22 1.14 11.81 -9.76
N ILE A 23 1.54 12.14 -10.99
CA ILE A 23 0.72 12.99 -11.89
C ILE A 23 -0.57 12.26 -12.26
N VAL A 24 -0.49 10.96 -12.60
CA VAL A 24 -1.66 10.15 -12.97
C VAL A 24 -2.64 10.06 -11.80
N VAL A 25 -2.14 9.78 -10.59
CA VAL A 25 -2.98 9.66 -9.40
C VAL A 25 -3.63 10.99 -9.03
N ILE A 26 -2.87 12.10 -9.06
CA ILE A 26 -3.40 13.43 -8.77
C ILE A 26 -4.44 13.84 -9.83
N ALA A 27 -4.18 13.61 -11.12
CA ALA A 27 -5.11 13.93 -12.19
C ALA A 27 -6.44 13.19 -12.01
N ILE A 28 -6.42 11.89 -11.71
CA ILE A 28 -7.63 11.11 -11.45
C ILE A 28 -8.33 11.59 -10.19
N ALA A 29 -7.61 11.90 -9.11
CA ALA A 29 -8.18 12.45 -7.90
C ALA A 29 -8.92 13.76 -8.16
N VAL A 30 -8.31 14.69 -8.92
CA VAL A 30 -8.92 15.98 -9.30
C VAL A 30 -10.15 15.77 -10.19
N ILE A 31 -10.06 14.94 -11.23
CA ILE A 31 -11.20 14.64 -12.12
C ILE A 31 -12.34 14.05 -11.31
N THR A 32 -12.07 13.05 -10.46
CA THR A 32 -13.08 12.39 -9.63
C THR A 32 -13.69 13.33 -8.61
N PHE A 33 -12.92 14.28 -8.10
CA PHE A 33 -13.42 15.30 -7.19
C PHE A 33 -14.55 16.14 -7.83
N PHE A 34 -14.36 16.59 -9.07
CA PHE A 34 -15.39 17.36 -9.81
C PHE A 34 -16.53 16.48 -10.35
N VAL A 35 -16.24 15.22 -10.67
CA VAL A 35 -17.22 14.27 -11.22
C VAL A 35 -17.18 12.94 -10.46
N PRO A 36 -17.75 12.89 -9.23
CA PRO A 36 -17.67 11.70 -8.35
C PRO A 36 -18.24 10.42 -8.98
N GLY A 37 -19.23 10.54 -9.87
CA GLY A 37 -19.87 9.41 -10.54
C GLY A 37 -18.95 8.52 -11.35
N ILE A 38 -17.82 9.05 -11.86
CA ILE A 38 -16.88 8.29 -12.69
C ILE A 38 -16.26 7.11 -11.94
N MET A 39 -15.96 7.29 -10.64
CA MET A 39 -15.25 6.28 -9.81
C MET A 39 -16.14 5.64 -8.73
N SER A 40 -17.44 5.91 -8.72
CA SER A 40 -18.39 5.35 -7.74
C SER A 40 -18.44 3.82 -7.76
N TRP A 41 -18.22 3.20 -8.93
CA TRP A 41 -18.19 1.75 -9.12
C TRP A 41 -17.09 1.04 -8.32
N VAL A 42 -16.01 1.74 -7.97
CA VAL A 42 -14.92 1.20 -7.16
C VAL A 42 -15.40 0.81 -5.77
N ASN A 43 -16.38 1.52 -5.23
CA ASN A 43 -16.96 1.29 -3.91
C ASN A 43 -18.14 0.30 -3.91
N TYR A 44 -18.42 -0.35 -5.05
CA TYR A 44 -19.51 -1.31 -5.15
C TYR A 44 -19.24 -2.53 -4.27
N LYS A 45 -20.24 -2.89 -3.46
CA LYS A 45 -20.19 -4.05 -2.56
C LYS A 45 -20.49 -5.30 -3.35
N LEU A 46 -19.61 -6.30 -3.28
CA LEU A 46 -19.75 -7.57 -3.98
C LEU A 46 -20.36 -8.64 -3.08
N PHE A 47 -19.70 -8.94 -1.98
CA PHE A 47 -20.15 -9.93 -0.98
C PHE A 47 -19.58 -9.59 0.40
N VAL A 48 -20.02 -10.37 1.40
CA VAL A 48 -19.48 -10.29 2.76
C VAL A 48 -18.71 -11.59 3.01
N ASP A 49 -17.49 -11.47 3.51
CA ASP A 49 -16.66 -12.63 3.85
C ASP A 49 -17.08 -13.29 5.16
N PHE A 50 -16.43 -14.40 5.52
CA PHE A 50 -16.71 -15.15 6.77
C PHE A 50 -16.36 -14.37 8.04
N ALA A 51 -15.54 -13.32 7.96
CA ALA A 51 -15.22 -12.43 9.08
C ALA A 51 -16.12 -11.19 9.13
N ALA A 52 -17.23 -11.19 8.37
CA ALA A 52 -18.18 -10.10 8.23
C ALA A 52 -17.59 -8.80 7.62
N ASN A 53 -16.45 -8.89 6.90
CA ASN A 53 -15.94 -7.78 6.11
C ASN A 53 -16.74 -7.63 4.80
N LYS A 54 -16.93 -6.39 4.39
CA LYS A 54 -17.55 -6.08 3.09
C LYS A 54 -16.48 -6.12 2.00
N PHE A 55 -16.52 -7.17 1.19
CA PHE A 55 -15.64 -7.27 0.04
C PHE A 55 -16.17 -6.36 -1.08
N THR A 56 -15.34 -5.42 -1.52
CA THR A 56 -15.70 -4.40 -2.50
C THR A 56 -14.88 -4.55 -3.77
N THR A 57 -15.28 -3.89 -4.84
CA THR A 57 -14.46 -3.78 -6.05
C THR A 57 -13.07 -3.21 -5.73
N GLN A 58 -13.00 -2.28 -4.77
CA GLN A 58 -11.73 -1.75 -4.26
C GLN A 58 -10.82 -2.84 -3.70
N SER A 59 -11.35 -3.82 -2.96
CA SER A 59 -10.59 -4.95 -2.42
C SER A 59 -9.96 -5.79 -3.53
N ILE A 60 -10.70 -6.03 -4.64
CA ILE A 60 -10.16 -6.73 -5.82
C ILE A 60 -9.03 -5.93 -6.47
N ILE A 61 -9.22 -4.61 -6.64
CA ILE A 61 -8.19 -3.75 -7.25
C ILE A 61 -6.92 -3.76 -6.41
N ILE A 62 -7.04 -3.66 -5.08
CA ILE A 62 -5.90 -3.77 -4.15
C ILE A 62 -5.24 -5.14 -4.31
N GLY A 63 -6.02 -6.22 -4.38
CA GLY A 63 -5.50 -7.57 -4.63
C GLY A 63 -4.70 -7.66 -5.94
N ILE A 64 -5.17 -7.05 -7.03
CA ILE A 64 -4.45 -6.99 -8.31
C ILE A 64 -3.14 -6.21 -8.18
N ILE A 65 -3.14 -5.08 -7.46
CA ILE A 65 -1.92 -4.31 -7.17
C ILE A 65 -0.92 -5.19 -6.41
N MET A 66 -1.37 -5.82 -5.34
CA MET A 66 -0.54 -6.68 -4.49
C MET A 66 -0.02 -7.92 -5.23
N PHE A 67 -0.86 -8.53 -6.07
CA PHE A 67 -0.45 -9.60 -6.97
C PHE A 67 0.64 -9.16 -7.95
N SER A 68 0.48 -7.97 -8.55
CA SER A 68 1.48 -7.37 -9.44
C SER A 68 2.82 -7.17 -8.74
N MET A 69 2.80 -6.75 -7.47
CA MET A 69 3.99 -6.64 -6.64
C MET A 69 4.60 -8.01 -6.35
N GLY A 70 3.79 -9.00 -6.00
CA GLY A 70 4.24 -10.38 -5.78
C GLY A 70 4.96 -10.97 -6.99
N LEU A 71 4.51 -10.65 -8.21
CA LEU A 71 5.16 -11.08 -9.45
C LEU A 71 6.57 -10.51 -9.63
N THR A 72 6.91 -9.42 -8.98
CA THR A 72 8.26 -8.82 -9.05
C THR A 72 9.20 -9.30 -7.95
N LEU A 73 8.69 -9.91 -6.88
CA LEU A 73 9.51 -10.48 -5.80
C LEU A 73 10.30 -11.70 -6.29
N THR A 74 11.57 -11.76 -5.92
CA THR A 74 12.48 -12.84 -6.29
C THR A 74 12.96 -13.63 -5.07
N ALA A 75 13.41 -14.87 -5.28
CA ALA A 75 14.03 -15.66 -4.21
C ALA A 75 15.34 -15.02 -3.68
N GLN A 76 15.95 -14.10 -4.45
CA GLN A 76 17.14 -13.37 -4.01
C GLN A 76 16.79 -12.33 -2.93
N ASP A 77 15.61 -11.73 -2.99
CA ASP A 77 15.15 -10.77 -1.98
C ASP A 77 15.07 -11.45 -0.61
N PHE A 78 14.62 -12.71 -0.58
CA PHE A 78 14.63 -13.52 0.65
C PHE A 78 16.02 -13.94 1.11
N LYS A 79 16.99 -14.12 0.19
CA LYS A 79 18.39 -14.37 0.58
C LYS A 79 19.05 -13.17 1.26
N ILE A 80 18.64 -11.96 0.93
CA ILE A 80 19.11 -10.73 1.57
C ILE A 80 18.67 -10.73 3.04
N LEU A 81 17.42 -11.13 3.32
CA LEU A 81 16.93 -11.29 4.68
C LEU A 81 17.81 -12.25 5.49
N ALA A 82 18.19 -13.38 4.88
CA ALA A 82 19.04 -14.39 5.54
C ALA A 82 20.47 -13.93 5.80
N LYS A 83 20.97 -12.94 5.04
CA LYS A 83 22.33 -12.41 5.21
C LYS A 83 22.47 -11.36 6.32
N ARG A 84 21.42 -10.58 6.57
CA ARG A 84 21.41 -9.51 7.57
C ARG A 84 20.14 -9.55 8.43
N PRO A 85 19.85 -10.67 9.10
CA PRO A 85 18.61 -10.83 9.83
C PRO A 85 18.46 -9.83 10.98
N PHE A 86 19.56 -9.52 11.68
CA PHE A 86 19.55 -8.61 12.81
C PHE A 86 19.19 -7.18 12.40
N ASP A 87 19.85 -6.63 11.38
CA ASP A 87 19.62 -5.26 10.90
C ASP A 87 18.16 -5.09 10.42
N ILE A 88 17.66 -6.08 9.68
CA ILE A 88 16.29 -6.07 9.15
C ILE A 88 15.26 -6.20 10.27
N CYS A 89 15.50 -7.05 11.27
CA CYS A 89 14.64 -7.18 12.44
C CYS A 89 14.59 -5.86 13.23
N VAL A 90 15.73 -5.24 13.48
CA VAL A 90 15.80 -3.94 14.16
C VAL A 90 15.02 -2.88 13.38
N GLY A 91 15.18 -2.80 12.06
CA GLY A 91 14.45 -1.88 11.22
C GLY A 91 12.93 -2.13 11.23
N ALA A 92 12.50 -3.40 11.17
CA ALA A 92 11.08 -3.75 11.22
C ALA A 92 10.47 -3.46 12.61
N ILE A 93 11.20 -3.71 13.70
CA ILE A 93 10.78 -3.35 15.06
C ILE A 93 10.68 -1.83 15.19
N ALA A 94 11.69 -1.09 14.72
CA ALA A 94 11.67 0.36 14.74
C ALA A 94 10.47 0.92 13.97
N GLN A 95 10.16 0.39 12.79
CA GLN A 95 8.99 0.77 11.99
C GLN A 95 7.69 0.61 12.80
N TYR A 96 7.46 -0.56 13.38
CA TYR A 96 6.23 -0.87 14.10
C TYR A 96 6.18 -0.26 15.51
N LEU A 97 7.30 0.24 16.02
CA LEU A 97 7.36 0.96 17.29
C LEU A 97 7.24 2.47 17.06
N ILE A 98 8.11 3.04 16.22
CA ILE A 98 8.22 4.50 16.08
C ILE A 98 7.00 5.07 15.37
N MET A 99 6.63 4.55 14.20
CA MET A 99 5.59 5.15 13.38
C MET A 99 4.19 5.14 14.02
N PRO A 100 3.72 4.04 14.67
CA PRO A 100 2.43 4.05 15.34
C PRO A 100 2.37 4.99 16.54
N PHE A 101 3.44 5.02 17.36
CA PHE A 101 3.47 5.90 18.53
C PHE A 101 3.63 7.37 18.13
N LEU A 102 4.34 7.66 17.06
CA LEU A 102 4.42 8.99 16.47
C LEU A 102 3.03 9.44 15.98
N ALA A 103 2.29 8.56 15.28
CA ALA A 103 0.92 8.84 14.86
C ALA A 103 0.00 9.15 16.04
N LEU A 104 0.09 8.35 17.13
CA LEU A 104 -0.66 8.60 18.35
C LEU A 104 -0.27 9.93 18.99
N GLY A 105 1.02 10.26 19.06
CA GLY A 105 1.52 11.53 19.60
C GLY A 105 0.98 12.72 18.81
N ILE A 106 1.07 12.69 17.48
CA ILE A 106 0.53 13.75 16.61
C ILE A 106 -0.99 13.88 16.79
N THR A 107 -1.71 12.75 16.86
CA THR A 107 -3.17 12.75 17.10
C THR A 107 -3.53 13.49 18.37
N LYS A 108 -2.80 13.26 19.45
CA LYS A 108 -3.03 13.92 20.75
C LYS A 108 -2.62 15.40 20.75
N VAL A 109 -1.45 15.70 20.17
CA VAL A 109 -0.91 17.08 20.14
C VAL A 109 -1.78 18.00 19.29
N LEU A 110 -2.25 17.53 18.14
CA LEU A 110 -3.11 18.31 17.25
C LEU A 110 -4.61 18.26 17.64
N GLY A 111 -4.98 17.48 18.67
CA GLY A 111 -6.38 17.34 19.08
C GLY A 111 -7.28 16.80 17.95
N LEU A 112 -6.79 15.82 17.16
CA LEU A 112 -7.52 15.28 16.02
C LEU A 112 -8.80 14.59 16.48
N SER A 113 -9.86 14.69 15.68
CA SER A 113 -11.07 13.91 15.92
C SER A 113 -10.78 12.40 15.85
N ASP A 114 -11.57 11.59 16.55
CA ASP A 114 -11.38 10.14 16.62
C ASP A 114 -11.23 9.47 15.23
N ALA A 115 -12.01 9.92 14.25
CA ALA A 115 -11.95 9.38 12.90
C ALA A 115 -10.64 9.71 12.17
N ILE A 116 -10.15 10.95 12.28
CA ILE A 116 -8.89 11.39 11.65
C ILE A 116 -7.70 10.78 12.38
N GLY A 117 -7.73 10.82 13.72
CA GLY A 117 -6.70 10.24 14.57
C GLY A 117 -6.54 8.74 14.35
N LEU A 118 -7.65 8.01 14.26
CA LEU A 118 -7.65 6.59 13.91
C LEU A 118 -7.04 6.35 12.52
N GLY A 119 -7.40 7.18 11.53
CA GLY A 119 -6.82 7.11 10.20
C GLY A 119 -5.30 7.29 10.21
N LEU A 120 -4.79 8.25 10.99
CA LEU A 120 -3.35 8.49 11.14
C LEU A 120 -2.64 7.31 11.85
N ILE A 121 -3.25 6.77 12.92
CA ILE A 121 -2.75 5.58 13.62
C ILE A 121 -2.70 4.37 12.67
N LEU A 122 -3.74 4.17 11.85
CA LEU A 122 -3.78 3.11 10.83
C LEU A 122 -2.60 3.25 9.86
N VAL A 123 -2.32 4.46 9.37
CA VAL A 123 -1.17 4.72 8.49
C VAL A 123 0.15 4.39 9.21
N GLY A 124 0.31 4.82 10.47
CA GLY A 124 1.47 4.50 11.28
C GLY A 124 1.68 2.99 11.50
N CYS A 125 0.59 2.22 11.59
CA CYS A 125 0.64 0.76 11.75
C CYS A 125 0.81 0.00 10.44
N CYS A 126 0.88 0.68 9.29
CA CYS A 126 1.14 0.05 8.00
C CYS A 126 2.61 -0.39 7.84
N PRO A 127 2.86 -1.45 7.05
CA PRO A 127 4.22 -1.84 6.70
C PRO A 127 4.91 -0.77 5.84
N GLY A 128 6.23 -0.86 5.73
CA GLY A 128 7.04 0.02 4.91
C GLY A 128 6.61 0.02 3.44
N GLY A 129 6.59 1.19 2.81
CA GLY A 129 6.16 1.35 1.42
C GLY A 129 7.28 1.07 0.41
N VAL A 130 6.91 0.52 -0.76
CA VAL A 130 7.87 0.23 -1.85
C VAL A 130 8.57 1.49 -2.36
N SER A 131 7.94 2.66 -2.23
CA SER A 131 8.55 3.95 -2.59
C SER A 131 9.82 4.24 -1.79
N SER A 132 9.96 3.71 -0.57
CA SER A 132 11.20 3.84 0.22
C SER A 132 12.41 3.18 -0.47
N ASN A 133 12.20 2.10 -1.22
CA ASN A 133 13.26 1.42 -1.96
C ASN A 133 13.79 2.31 -3.11
N ILE A 134 12.90 3.03 -3.76
CA ILE A 134 13.25 3.99 -4.83
C ILE A 134 14.01 5.17 -4.23
N MET A 135 13.54 5.70 -3.09
CA MET A 135 14.23 6.79 -2.40
C MET A 135 15.61 6.37 -1.92
N SER A 136 15.75 5.17 -1.34
CA SER A 136 17.05 4.61 -0.97
C SER A 136 18.01 4.53 -2.16
N TYR A 137 17.51 4.11 -3.33
CA TYR A 137 18.30 4.08 -4.56
C TYR A 137 18.74 5.48 -5.00
N LEU A 138 17.82 6.44 -5.03
CA LEU A 138 18.10 7.82 -5.46
C LEU A 138 19.07 8.55 -4.52
N CYS A 139 19.01 8.24 -3.22
CA CYS A 139 19.88 8.82 -2.20
C CYS A 139 21.23 8.07 -2.05
N GLY A 140 21.49 7.03 -2.86
CA GLY A 140 22.70 6.20 -2.74
C GLY A 140 22.74 5.35 -1.46
N GLY A 141 21.58 5.10 -0.84
CA GLY A 141 21.44 4.26 0.34
C GLY A 141 21.46 2.75 0.04
N ASP A 142 21.39 1.94 1.09
CA ASP A 142 21.33 0.48 0.97
C ASP A 142 19.95 -0.02 0.53
N VAL A 143 19.78 -0.15 -0.77
CA VAL A 143 18.52 -0.64 -1.40
C VAL A 143 18.19 -2.05 -0.93
N ALA A 144 19.20 -2.90 -0.72
CA ALA A 144 18.99 -4.28 -0.30
C ALA A 144 18.40 -4.34 1.12
N PHE A 145 18.89 -3.49 2.03
CA PHE A 145 18.32 -3.32 3.36
C PHE A 145 16.86 -2.81 3.30
N SER A 146 16.61 -1.79 2.50
CA SER A 146 15.27 -1.20 2.33
C SER A 146 14.26 -2.23 1.82
N VAL A 147 14.61 -3.01 0.79
CA VAL A 147 13.76 -4.10 0.24
C VAL A 147 13.53 -5.19 1.29
N GLY A 148 14.57 -5.59 2.02
CA GLY A 148 14.46 -6.58 3.09
C GLY A 148 13.50 -6.13 4.19
N MET A 149 13.64 -4.89 4.65
CA MET A 149 12.79 -4.29 5.68
C MET A 149 11.32 -4.20 5.24
N THR A 150 11.08 -3.75 4.01
CA THR A 150 9.74 -3.69 3.42
C THR A 150 9.10 -5.07 3.32
N THR A 151 9.88 -6.08 2.90
CA THR A 151 9.39 -7.46 2.77
C THR A 151 9.00 -8.03 4.13
N VAL A 152 9.85 -7.90 5.15
CA VAL A 152 9.56 -8.40 6.50
C VAL A 152 8.37 -7.68 7.11
N SER A 153 8.33 -6.35 7.04
CA SER A 153 7.19 -5.59 7.59
C SER A 153 5.88 -5.96 6.90
N THR A 154 5.89 -6.21 5.59
CA THR A 154 4.69 -6.65 4.85
C THR A 154 4.22 -8.04 5.29
N ILE A 155 5.15 -8.99 5.51
CA ILE A 155 4.80 -10.33 6.01
C ILE A 155 4.24 -10.27 7.43
N LEU A 156 4.77 -9.38 8.28
CA LEU A 156 4.31 -9.21 9.67
C LEU A 156 3.01 -8.40 9.76
N SER A 157 2.64 -7.63 8.73
CA SER A 157 1.51 -6.70 8.79
C SER A 157 0.17 -7.32 9.18
N PRO A 158 -0.22 -8.55 8.77
CA PRO A 158 -1.50 -9.13 9.18
C PRO A 158 -1.64 -9.29 10.70
N PHE A 159 -0.52 -9.50 11.39
CA PHE A 159 -0.49 -9.63 12.85
C PHE A 159 -0.26 -8.29 13.54
N MET A 160 0.80 -7.58 13.12
CA MET A 160 1.24 -6.35 13.78
C MET A 160 0.24 -5.21 13.61
N THR A 161 -0.30 -5.02 12.41
CA THR A 161 -1.22 -3.90 12.14
C THR A 161 -2.52 -4.02 12.96
N PRO A 162 -3.27 -5.16 12.97
CA PRO A 162 -4.46 -5.28 13.79
C PRO A 162 -4.18 -5.19 15.30
N LEU A 163 -3.06 -5.77 15.76
CA LEU A 163 -2.66 -5.74 17.16
C LEU A 163 -2.39 -4.31 17.62
N LEU A 164 -1.54 -3.58 16.91
CA LEU A 164 -1.16 -2.21 17.25
C LEU A 164 -2.35 -1.25 17.13
N VAL A 165 -3.15 -1.36 16.07
CA VAL A 165 -4.35 -0.53 15.91
C VAL A 165 -5.33 -0.77 17.05
N SER A 166 -5.61 -2.03 17.41
CA SER A 166 -6.50 -2.34 18.53
C SER A 166 -5.97 -1.81 19.86
N PHE A 167 -4.65 -1.86 20.07
CA PHE A 167 -4.02 -1.36 21.28
C PHE A 167 -4.03 0.18 21.35
N LEU A 168 -3.59 0.85 20.28
CA LEU A 168 -3.43 2.30 20.26
C LEU A 168 -4.76 3.05 20.09
N ALA A 169 -5.73 2.43 19.43
CA ALA A 169 -7.06 3.02 19.26
C ALA A 169 -8.02 2.70 20.41
N SER A 170 -7.57 1.98 21.45
CA SER A 170 -8.40 1.67 22.63
C SER A 170 -8.91 2.91 23.36
N GLY A 171 -8.26 4.06 23.19
CA GLY A 171 -8.70 5.36 23.72
C GLY A 171 -9.70 6.12 22.83
N THR A 172 -10.05 5.60 21.67
CA THR A 172 -11.05 6.20 20.77
C THR A 172 -12.42 5.55 20.97
N HIS A 173 -13.49 6.29 20.68
CA HIS A 173 -14.87 5.74 20.74
C HIS A 173 -15.20 4.81 19.56
N ILE A 174 -14.22 4.48 18.71
CA ILE A 174 -14.41 3.63 17.52
C ILE A 174 -14.01 2.20 17.86
N SER A 175 -14.98 1.29 17.87
CA SER A 175 -14.73 -0.14 18.09
C SER A 175 -14.05 -0.76 16.87
N ILE A 176 -12.82 -1.24 17.04
CA ILE A 176 -12.06 -1.96 16.02
C ILE A 176 -12.00 -3.42 16.40
N LYS A 177 -12.36 -4.27 15.44
CA LYS A 177 -12.27 -5.72 15.60
C LYS A 177 -11.01 -6.23 14.91
N ALA A 178 -10.06 -6.75 15.70
CA ALA A 178 -8.77 -7.21 15.19
C ALA A 178 -8.90 -8.37 14.20
N LEU A 179 -9.80 -9.33 14.46
CA LEU A 179 -9.97 -10.51 13.61
C LEU A 179 -10.46 -10.17 12.19
N PRO A 180 -11.54 -9.39 11.98
CA PRO A 180 -11.93 -8.94 10.65
C PRO A 180 -10.79 -8.20 9.92
N MET A 181 -10.03 -7.37 10.62
CA MET A 181 -8.91 -6.64 10.05
C MET A 181 -7.77 -7.58 9.62
N PHE A 182 -7.42 -8.57 10.46
CA PHE A 182 -6.45 -9.61 10.12
C PHE A 182 -6.85 -10.35 8.85
N VAL A 183 -8.09 -10.84 8.78
CA VAL A 183 -8.61 -11.58 7.63
C VAL A 183 -8.56 -10.71 6.36
N SER A 184 -9.00 -9.46 6.46
CA SER A 184 -8.98 -8.53 5.33
C SER A 184 -7.56 -8.31 4.79
N ILE A 185 -6.54 -8.16 5.66
CA ILE A 185 -5.15 -8.01 5.23
C ILE A 185 -4.62 -9.29 4.59
N VAL A 186 -4.96 -10.46 5.14
CA VAL A 186 -4.57 -11.74 4.55
C VAL A 186 -5.16 -11.90 3.14
N GLU A 187 -6.44 -11.63 2.98
CA GLU A 187 -7.15 -11.78 1.69
C GLU A 187 -6.71 -10.76 0.64
N THR A 188 -6.50 -9.51 1.04
CA THR A 188 -6.23 -8.43 0.08
C THR A 188 -4.73 -8.17 -0.16
N VAL A 189 -3.87 -8.58 0.74
CA VAL A 189 -2.42 -8.34 0.66
C VAL A 189 -1.63 -9.65 0.56
N ILE A 190 -1.65 -10.49 1.61
CA ILE A 190 -0.75 -11.64 1.70
C ILE A 190 -1.04 -12.68 0.62
N LEU A 191 -2.30 -13.05 0.45
CA LEU A 191 -2.69 -14.10 -0.50
C LEU A 191 -2.36 -13.70 -1.95
N PRO A 192 -2.70 -12.49 -2.44
CA PRO A 192 -2.30 -12.07 -3.77
C PRO A 192 -0.79 -11.95 -3.97
N VAL A 193 -0.04 -11.43 -2.97
CA VAL A 193 1.43 -11.34 -3.02
C VAL A 193 2.04 -12.73 -3.09
N ALA A 194 1.59 -13.66 -2.25
CA ALA A 194 2.10 -15.04 -2.24
C ALA A 194 1.82 -15.76 -3.57
N LEU A 195 0.63 -15.59 -4.15
CA LEU A 195 0.30 -16.12 -5.47
C LEU A 195 1.18 -15.52 -6.56
N GLY A 196 1.39 -14.20 -6.55
CA GLY A 196 2.29 -13.53 -7.48
C GLY A 196 3.72 -14.05 -7.37
N PHE A 197 4.26 -14.17 -6.16
CA PHE A 197 5.59 -14.71 -5.90
C PHE A 197 5.71 -16.18 -6.36
N LEU A 198 4.71 -17.02 -6.07
CA LEU A 198 4.69 -18.40 -6.50
C LEU A 198 4.74 -18.53 -8.03
N LEU A 199 3.95 -17.72 -8.73
CA LEU A 199 3.97 -17.70 -10.21
C LEU A 199 5.32 -17.20 -10.74
N ASN A 200 5.93 -16.19 -10.10
CA ASN A 200 7.27 -15.76 -10.47
C ASN A 200 8.32 -16.86 -10.21
N TYR A 201 8.24 -17.56 -9.12
CA TYR A 201 9.14 -18.67 -8.81
C TYR A 201 9.03 -19.79 -9.84
N LEU A 202 7.81 -20.15 -10.26
CA LEU A 202 7.56 -21.24 -11.22
C LEU A 202 7.85 -20.84 -12.67
N PHE A 203 7.49 -19.62 -13.08
CA PHE A 203 7.51 -19.21 -14.48
C PHE A 203 8.48 -18.06 -14.80
N GLY A 204 9.15 -17.48 -13.80
CA GLY A 204 10.00 -16.29 -13.95
C GLY A 204 11.17 -16.45 -14.93
N LYS A 205 11.57 -17.69 -15.26
CA LYS A 205 12.60 -17.97 -16.27
C LYS A 205 12.08 -17.93 -17.72
N LYS A 206 10.75 -17.94 -17.92
CA LYS A 206 10.17 -17.93 -19.28
C LYS A 206 10.18 -16.52 -19.86
N LYS A 207 10.71 -16.35 -21.07
CA LYS A 207 10.79 -15.05 -21.76
C LYS A 207 9.46 -14.29 -21.81
N THR A 208 8.38 -15.00 -22.13
CA THR A 208 7.03 -14.42 -22.19
C THR A 208 6.56 -13.90 -20.84
N PHE A 209 6.93 -14.59 -19.75
CA PHE A 209 6.57 -14.17 -18.40
C PHE A 209 7.34 -12.92 -17.97
N VAL A 210 8.64 -12.86 -18.25
CA VAL A 210 9.48 -11.67 -18.01
C VAL A 210 8.97 -10.44 -18.79
N GLU A 211 8.49 -10.64 -20.03
CA GLU A 211 7.87 -9.54 -20.78
C GLU A 211 6.55 -9.08 -20.16
N LEU A 212 5.77 -9.99 -19.59
CA LEU A 212 4.53 -9.67 -18.86
C LEU A 212 4.83 -8.90 -17.57
N GLN A 213 5.85 -9.29 -16.80
CA GLN A 213 6.25 -8.59 -15.59
C GLN A 213 6.54 -7.11 -15.82
N LYS A 214 7.07 -6.73 -16.97
CA LYS A 214 7.35 -5.32 -17.32
C LYS A 214 6.09 -4.46 -17.48
N ILE A 215 4.92 -5.08 -17.59
CA ILE A 215 3.63 -4.39 -17.71
C ILE A 215 2.98 -4.21 -16.32
N MET A 216 3.37 -5.03 -15.34
CA MET A 216 2.75 -5.04 -14.01
C MET A 216 2.82 -3.70 -13.26
N PRO A 217 3.94 -2.94 -13.29
CA PRO A 217 3.97 -1.63 -12.63
C PRO A 217 2.91 -0.65 -13.16
N GLY A 218 2.66 -0.64 -14.47
CA GLY A 218 1.61 0.19 -15.05
C GLY A 218 0.21 -0.21 -14.60
N ILE A 219 -0.06 -1.52 -14.48
CA ILE A 219 -1.33 -2.05 -13.95
C ILE A 219 -1.49 -1.62 -12.48
N ALA A 220 -0.43 -1.71 -11.69
CA ALA A 220 -0.45 -1.28 -10.29
C ALA A 220 -0.75 0.21 -10.15
N VAL A 221 -0.17 1.06 -11.01
CA VAL A 221 -0.42 2.51 -11.02
C VAL A 221 -1.87 2.82 -11.38
N LEU A 222 -2.43 2.17 -12.41
CA LEU A 222 -3.83 2.33 -12.77
C LEU A 222 -4.77 1.86 -11.64
N GLY A 223 -4.45 0.72 -11.03
CA GLY A 223 -5.18 0.24 -9.85
C GLY A 223 -5.14 1.25 -8.70
N LEU A 224 -3.96 1.78 -8.38
CA LEU A 224 -3.80 2.81 -7.35
C LEU A 224 -4.62 4.06 -7.67
N ALA A 225 -4.59 4.53 -8.91
CA ALA A 225 -5.38 5.67 -9.34
C ALA A 225 -6.90 5.41 -9.20
N CYS A 226 -7.37 4.20 -9.52
CA CYS A 226 -8.77 3.80 -9.30
C CYS A 226 -9.12 3.78 -7.79
N VAL A 227 -8.26 3.23 -6.94
CA VAL A 227 -8.48 3.20 -5.49
C VAL A 227 -8.58 4.62 -4.93
N VAL A 228 -7.61 5.49 -5.27
CA VAL A 228 -7.63 6.90 -4.83
C VAL A 228 -8.87 7.62 -5.36
N GLY A 229 -9.21 7.45 -6.64
CA GLY A 229 -10.44 7.98 -7.22
C GLY A 229 -11.68 7.48 -6.48
N GLY A 230 -11.78 6.19 -6.14
CA GLY A 230 -12.88 5.63 -5.37
C GLY A 230 -13.03 6.27 -3.98
N VAL A 231 -11.92 6.52 -3.28
CA VAL A 231 -11.92 7.21 -1.98
C VAL A 231 -12.37 8.66 -2.15
N VAL A 232 -11.85 9.39 -3.14
CA VAL A 232 -12.23 10.77 -3.42
C VAL A 232 -13.71 10.87 -3.83
N SER A 233 -14.21 9.90 -4.62
CA SER A 233 -15.63 9.82 -4.99
C SER A 233 -16.56 9.74 -3.78
N SER A 234 -16.14 9.01 -2.73
CA SER A 234 -17.00 8.77 -1.55
C SER A 234 -16.81 9.77 -0.42
N GLN A 235 -15.65 10.41 -0.32
CA GLN A 235 -15.26 11.25 0.82
C GLN A 235 -14.80 12.67 0.42
N GLY A 236 -14.85 13.02 -0.86
CA GLY A 236 -14.28 14.27 -1.38
C GLY A 236 -14.80 15.55 -0.71
N SER A 237 -16.08 15.61 -0.32
CA SER A 237 -16.65 16.76 0.39
C SER A 237 -16.03 16.96 1.79
N LYS A 238 -15.79 15.87 2.51
CA LYS A 238 -15.19 15.89 3.86
C LYS A 238 -13.71 16.28 3.84
N PHE A 239 -13.05 16.09 2.70
CA PHE A 239 -11.64 16.45 2.55
C PHE A 239 -11.40 17.95 2.70
N PHE A 240 -12.34 18.80 2.26
CA PHE A 240 -12.20 20.26 2.41
C PHE A 240 -12.40 20.72 3.86
N GLU A 241 -13.27 20.07 4.61
CA GLU A 241 -13.52 20.45 6.01
C GLU A 241 -12.31 20.17 6.90
N SER A 242 -11.55 19.14 6.61
CA SER A 242 -10.43 18.67 7.43
C SER A 242 -9.08 18.66 6.71
N GLY A 243 -9.02 19.10 5.44
CA GLY A 243 -7.86 18.90 4.56
C GLY A 243 -6.57 19.53 5.06
N VAL A 244 -6.64 20.74 5.63
CA VAL A 244 -5.45 21.42 6.18
C VAL A 244 -4.90 20.66 7.37
N VAL A 245 -5.77 20.20 8.28
CA VAL A 245 -5.37 19.45 9.47
C VAL A 245 -4.76 18.10 9.10
N ILE A 246 -5.40 17.40 8.15
CA ILE A 246 -4.87 16.13 7.62
C ILE A 246 -3.52 16.36 6.94
N PHE A 247 -3.38 17.41 6.13
CA PHE A 247 -2.14 17.74 5.44
C PHE A 247 -0.99 17.98 6.44
N VAL A 248 -1.23 18.79 7.47
CA VAL A 248 -0.25 19.06 8.53
C VAL A 248 0.10 17.79 9.30
N ALA A 249 -0.91 16.98 9.66
CA ALA A 249 -0.70 15.72 10.37
C ALA A 249 0.16 14.74 9.56
N VAL A 250 -0.13 14.58 8.25
CA VAL A 250 0.64 13.71 7.35
C VAL A 250 2.06 14.23 7.14
N LEU A 251 2.23 15.55 7.00
CA LEU A 251 3.54 16.17 6.83
C LEU A 251 4.41 15.99 8.08
N LEU A 252 3.84 16.18 9.26
CA LEU A 252 4.53 15.92 10.53
C LEU A 252 4.86 14.45 10.70
N HIS A 253 3.90 13.55 10.43
CA HIS A 253 4.10 12.12 10.59
C HIS A 253 5.21 11.58 9.67
N ASN A 254 5.20 11.96 8.39
CA ASN A 254 6.25 11.55 7.47
C ASN A 254 7.58 12.26 7.75
N GLY A 255 7.55 13.58 8.01
CA GLY A 255 8.75 14.37 8.29
C GLY A 255 9.51 13.87 9.51
N LEU A 256 8.81 13.62 10.62
CA LEU A 256 9.42 13.07 11.83
C LEU A 256 9.79 11.58 11.69
N GLY A 257 9.11 10.85 10.83
CA GLY A 257 9.45 9.45 10.52
C GLY A 257 10.75 9.29 9.74
N TYR A 258 11.29 10.35 9.14
CA TYR A 258 12.61 10.35 8.45
C TYR A 258 13.78 10.70 9.39
N LEU A 259 13.53 11.19 10.60
CA LEU A 259 14.52 11.49 11.62
C LEU A 259 14.90 10.26 12.43
#